data_32fa749ecee2493ce798a454de352aaa
#
_entry.id   32fa749ecee2493ce798a454de352aaa
#
_cell.length_a   1.000
_cell.length_b   1.000
_cell.length_c   1.000
_cell.angle_alpha   90.00
_cell.angle_beta   90.00
_cell.angle_gamma   90.00
#
_symmetry.space_group_name_H-M   'P 1'
#
loop_
_entity.id
_entity.type
_entity.pdbx_description
1 polymer ?
#
loop_
_entity_poly.entity_id
_entity_poly.type
_entity_poly.pdbx_seq_one_letter_code
_entity_poly.pdbx_strand_id
1 'polypeptide(L)'
;MGTGKGDAVDIAVDPIEGTRMTAMGQANALAVMAVGDKGCFLNAPDMYMEKLIVGPGAKGAIDLNLPLEENLHNIARALNKPLGELTVTVLAKPRHDAVIAQLQQLGVRVFAIPDGDVAASILTCMPDSEVDVLYGIGGAPEGVVSAAVIRALDGDMQGRLLARHHVKGDNEENRRIGENELARCKTMGIEAGKVLRLDEMARSDNVVFSATGITKGDLLDGITRKGNMATTETLLIRGKSRTIRRIQSIHYLDRKDPDIQQHIL
;
A
#
# COMPACT_ATOMS: atom_id res chain seq x y z
N MET A 1 9.06 -10.46 -18.50
CA MET A 1 9.70 -9.14 -18.65
C MET A 1 11.21 -9.29 -18.52
N GLY A 2 11.98 -8.46 -19.20
CA GLY A 2 13.43 -8.40 -19.10
C GLY A 2 14.14 -9.00 -20.30
N THR A 3 15.46 -8.79 -20.37
CA THR A 3 16.32 -9.20 -21.47
C THR A 3 16.69 -10.68 -21.47
N GLY A 4 16.33 -11.42 -20.40
CA GLY A 4 16.79 -12.79 -20.14
C GLY A 4 18.27 -12.89 -19.75
N LYS A 5 18.92 -11.77 -19.47
CA LYS A 5 20.33 -11.68 -19.04
C LYS A 5 20.42 -10.99 -17.69
N GLY A 6 21.33 -11.43 -16.81
CA GLY A 6 21.52 -10.92 -15.47
C GLY A 6 20.72 -11.69 -14.42
N ASP A 7 20.72 -11.16 -13.18
CA ASP A 7 20.04 -11.78 -12.05
C ASP A 7 18.52 -11.69 -12.20
N ALA A 8 17.82 -12.74 -11.80
CA ALA A 8 16.37 -12.75 -11.77
C ALA A 8 15.87 -11.96 -10.55
N VAL A 9 14.86 -11.12 -10.76
CA VAL A 9 14.22 -10.30 -9.72
C VAL A 9 12.71 -10.48 -9.74
N ASP A 10 12.07 -10.23 -8.61
CA ASP A 10 10.62 -10.07 -8.53
C ASP A 10 10.27 -8.59 -8.72
N ILE A 11 9.13 -8.33 -9.37
CA ILE A 11 8.58 -7.00 -9.56
C ILE A 11 7.11 -7.03 -9.12
N ALA A 12 6.75 -6.15 -8.19
CA ALA A 12 5.38 -5.83 -7.86
C ALA A 12 5.10 -4.41 -8.37
N VAL A 13 4.07 -4.24 -9.19
CA VAL A 13 3.79 -2.97 -9.86
C VAL A 13 2.30 -2.69 -9.93
N ASP A 14 1.93 -1.44 -9.63
CA ASP A 14 0.63 -0.87 -9.99
C ASP A 14 0.90 0.43 -10.77
N PRO A 15 0.66 0.45 -12.10
CA PRO A 15 0.93 1.62 -12.93
C PRO A 15 0.02 2.82 -12.59
N ILE A 16 -1.17 2.58 -12.03
CA ILE A 16 -2.13 3.62 -11.63
C ILE A 16 -2.83 3.15 -10.36
N GLU A 17 -2.13 3.20 -9.24
CA GLU A 17 -2.72 3.00 -7.93
C GLU A 17 -3.69 4.14 -7.66
N GLY A 18 -4.97 3.79 -7.48
CA GLY A 18 -6.05 4.76 -7.43
C GLY A 18 -6.57 5.18 -8.81
N THR A 19 -6.87 4.23 -9.71
CA THR A 19 -7.45 4.49 -11.04
C THR A 19 -8.69 5.38 -10.99
N ARG A 20 -9.58 5.17 -10.01
CA ARG A 20 -10.75 6.02 -9.80
C ARG A 20 -10.36 7.44 -9.38
N MET A 21 -9.36 7.58 -8.52
CA MET A 21 -8.86 8.89 -8.09
C MET A 21 -8.31 9.68 -9.27
N THR A 22 -7.53 9.02 -10.14
CA THR A 22 -7.01 9.62 -11.38
C THR A 22 -8.15 10.07 -12.29
N ALA A 23 -9.14 9.21 -12.53
CA ALA A 23 -10.28 9.52 -13.40
C ALA A 23 -11.15 10.65 -12.88
N MET A 24 -11.23 10.83 -11.56
CA MET A 24 -12.04 11.86 -10.90
C MET A 24 -11.23 13.11 -10.48
N GLY A 25 -9.93 13.18 -10.80
CA GLY A 25 -9.05 14.27 -10.38
C GLY A 25 -8.89 14.37 -8.86
N GLN A 26 -9.04 13.26 -8.13
CA GLN A 26 -8.86 13.21 -6.68
C GLN A 26 -7.38 13.08 -6.32
N ALA A 27 -7.03 13.48 -5.10
CA ALA A 27 -5.66 13.46 -4.59
C ALA A 27 -5.12 12.04 -4.35
N ASN A 28 -3.80 11.91 -4.24
CA ASN A 28 -3.07 10.71 -3.81
C ASN A 28 -2.98 9.55 -4.82
N ALA A 29 -3.30 9.75 -6.10
CA ALA A 29 -3.03 8.73 -7.12
C ALA A 29 -1.54 8.64 -7.43
N LEU A 30 -1.00 7.41 -7.47
CA LEU A 30 0.43 7.13 -7.66
C LEU A 30 0.65 6.11 -8.78
N ALA A 31 1.82 6.16 -9.41
CA ALA A 31 2.39 5.03 -10.13
C ALA A 31 3.44 4.39 -9.22
N VAL A 32 3.31 3.11 -8.89
CA VAL A 32 4.18 2.45 -7.91
C VAL A 32 4.82 1.18 -8.47
N MET A 33 6.07 0.94 -8.06
CA MET A 33 6.81 -0.27 -8.39
C MET A 33 7.76 -0.64 -7.25
N ALA A 34 7.77 -1.92 -6.90
CA ALA A 34 8.79 -2.52 -6.04
C ALA A 34 9.57 -3.57 -6.81
N VAL A 35 10.89 -3.58 -6.65
CA VAL A 35 11.80 -4.57 -7.21
C VAL A 35 12.61 -5.19 -6.08
N GLY A 36 12.72 -6.50 -6.06
CA GLY A 36 13.49 -7.21 -5.04
C GLY A 36 14.09 -8.51 -5.57
N ASP A 37 14.77 -9.24 -4.69
CA ASP A 37 15.37 -10.53 -5.04
C ASP A 37 14.30 -11.51 -5.52
N LYS A 38 14.66 -12.45 -6.40
CA LYS A 38 13.74 -13.49 -6.87
C LYS A 38 13.15 -14.28 -5.70
N GLY A 39 11.81 -14.40 -5.67
CA GLY A 39 11.06 -15.12 -4.64
C GLY A 39 10.88 -14.33 -3.34
N CYS A 40 11.24 -13.03 -3.32
CA CYS A 40 11.10 -12.24 -2.10
C CYS A 40 9.68 -11.73 -1.84
N PHE A 41 8.86 -11.55 -2.86
CA PHE A 41 7.49 -11.08 -2.69
C PHE A 41 6.50 -12.24 -2.64
N LEU A 42 5.47 -12.08 -1.82
CA LEU A 42 4.34 -13.00 -1.79
C LEU A 42 3.63 -12.98 -3.14
N ASN A 43 3.53 -14.13 -3.78
CA ASN A 43 2.73 -14.28 -4.99
C ASN A 43 1.26 -14.51 -4.60
N ALA A 44 0.57 -13.46 -4.17
CA ALA A 44 -0.83 -13.55 -3.77
C ALA A 44 -1.76 -13.57 -5.00
N PRO A 45 -2.88 -14.33 -4.97
CA PRO A 45 -3.93 -14.20 -5.98
C PRO A 45 -4.62 -12.84 -5.85
N ASP A 46 -5.25 -12.38 -6.95
CA ASP A 46 -6.09 -11.18 -6.94
C ASP A 46 -7.35 -11.46 -6.11
N MET A 47 -7.32 -11.03 -4.85
CA MET A 47 -8.37 -11.18 -3.85
C MET A 47 -8.27 -10.08 -2.80
N TYR A 48 -9.13 -10.10 -1.78
CA TYR A 48 -9.06 -9.14 -0.67
C TYR A 48 -7.99 -9.51 0.37
N MET A 49 -7.42 -8.48 0.98
CA MET A 49 -6.52 -8.58 2.13
C MET A 49 -6.94 -7.58 3.21
N GLU A 50 -7.19 -8.08 4.41
CA GLU A 50 -7.20 -7.26 5.62
C GLU A 50 -5.77 -6.89 5.95
N LYS A 51 -5.51 -5.61 6.30
CA LYS A 51 -4.18 -5.05 6.54
C LYS A 51 -4.16 -4.22 7.81
N LEU A 52 -3.12 -4.41 8.62
CA LEU A 52 -2.78 -3.53 9.74
C LEU A 52 -1.31 -3.15 9.58
N ILE A 53 -1.03 -1.85 9.48
CA ILE A 53 0.28 -1.30 9.15
C ILE A 53 0.63 -0.19 10.11
N VAL A 54 1.90 -0.19 10.57
CA VAL A 54 2.46 0.83 11.45
C VAL A 54 3.89 1.18 11.03
N GLY A 55 4.32 2.37 11.42
CA GLY A 55 5.69 2.81 11.23
C GLY A 55 6.68 2.14 12.20
N PRO A 56 8.00 2.47 12.07
CA PRO A 56 9.08 1.86 12.86
C PRO A 56 8.88 2.02 14.38
N GLY A 57 8.29 3.12 14.83
CA GLY A 57 8.06 3.40 16.25
C GLY A 57 7.09 2.43 16.96
N ALA A 58 6.21 1.77 16.19
CA ALA A 58 5.26 0.79 16.72
C ALA A 58 5.53 -0.64 16.20
N LYS A 59 6.72 -0.90 15.66
CA LYS A 59 7.11 -2.22 15.17
C LYS A 59 7.01 -3.28 16.27
N GLY A 60 6.33 -4.39 15.96
CA GLY A 60 6.07 -5.48 16.90
C GLY A 60 4.90 -5.26 17.86
N ALA A 61 4.20 -4.13 17.76
CA ALA A 61 3.06 -3.81 18.63
C ALA A 61 1.70 -4.27 18.07
N ILE A 62 1.68 -4.92 16.89
CA ILE A 62 0.45 -5.31 16.19
C ILE A 62 0.24 -6.82 16.17
N ASP A 63 -1.04 -7.24 16.30
CA ASP A 63 -1.49 -8.62 16.07
C ASP A 63 -2.92 -8.60 15.50
N LEU A 64 -3.09 -8.95 14.23
CA LEU A 64 -4.40 -9.04 13.57
C LEU A 64 -5.34 -10.09 14.17
N ASN A 65 -4.88 -10.97 15.06
CA ASN A 65 -5.75 -11.89 15.79
C ASN A 65 -6.41 -11.24 17.02
N LEU A 66 -5.90 -10.10 17.45
CA LEU A 66 -6.48 -9.31 18.54
C LEU A 66 -7.53 -8.33 18.00
N PRO A 67 -8.50 -7.90 18.84
CA PRO A 67 -9.40 -6.81 18.49
C PRO A 67 -8.63 -5.54 18.09
N LEU A 68 -9.21 -4.75 17.16
CA LEU A 68 -8.59 -3.49 16.71
C LEU A 68 -8.30 -2.53 17.87
N GLU A 69 -9.23 -2.41 18.84
CA GLU A 69 -9.06 -1.59 20.03
C GLU A 69 -7.81 -1.96 20.83
N GLU A 70 -7.55 -3.25 21.02
CA GLU A 70 -6.39 -3.74 21.75
C GLU A 70 -5.09 -3.41 20.97
N ASN A 71 -5.11 -3.57 19.66
CA ASN A 71 -4.00 -3.14 18.79
C ASN A 71 -3.72 -1.64 18.93
N LEU A 72 -4.76 -0.81 18.93
CA LEU A 72 -4.59 0.65 19.10
C LEU A 72 -3.99 1.02 20.45
N HIS A 73 -4.40 0.35 21.52
CA HIS A 73 -3.78 0.55 22.84
C HIS A 73 -2.29 0.12 22.86
N ASN A 74 -1.95 -0.99 22.20
CA ASN A 74 -0.57 -1.45 22.07
C ASN A 74 0.28 -0.46 21.27
N ILE A 75 -0.25 0.04 20.15
CA ILE A 75 0.41 1.05 19.30
C ILE A 75 0.59 2.36 20.06
N ALA A 76 -0.46 2.87 20.74
CA ALA A 76 -0.39 4.07 21.54
C ALA A 76 0.71 4.00 22.60
N ARG A 77 0.80 2.85 23.28
CA ARG A 77 1.85 2.58 24.28
C ARG A 77 3.24 2.55 23.64
N ALA A 78 3.40 1.88 22.48
CA ALA A 78 4.68 1.80 21.78
C ALA A 78 5.16 3.17 21.30
N LEU A 79 4.23 4.02 20.83
CA LEU A 79 4.53 5.38 20.37
C LEU A 79 4.62 6.40 21.52
N ASN A 80 4.32 6.00 22.74
CA ASN A 80 4.19 6.90 23.91
C ASN A 80 3.23 8.08 23.62
N LYS A 81 2.11 7.80 22.94
CA LYS A 81 1.04 8.75 22.62
C LYS A 81 -0.24 8.41 23.37
N PRO A 82 -1.03 9.40 23.83
CA PRO A 82 -2.41 9.16 24.24
C PRO A 82 -3.21 8.54 23.08
N LEU A 83 -4.16 7.65 23.42
CA LEU A 83 -4.98 6.98 22.39
C LEU A 83 -5.70 7.99 21.47
N GLY A 84 -6.25 9.08 22.03
CA GLY A 84 -6.94 10.14 21.26
C GLY A 84 -6.03 10.97 20.34
N GLU A 85 -4.72 10.84 20.44
CA GLU A 85 -3.75 11.49 19.54
C GLU A 85 -3.30 10.58 18.40
N LEU A 86 -3.68 9.29 18.41
CA LEU A 86 -3.41 8.41 17.28
C LEU A 86 -4.23 8.82 16.06
N THR A 87 -3.58 8.86 14.92
CA THR A 87 -4.23 9.04 13.61
C THR A 87 -4.28 7.71 12.87
N VAL A 88 -5.51 7.21 12.67
CA VAL A 88 -5.79 5.96 11.98
C VAL A 88 -6.37 6.23 10.61
N THR A 89 -5.68 5.81 9.57
CA THR A 89 -6.20 5.88 8.19
C THR A 89 -6.98 4.62 7.86
N VAL A 90 -8.17 4.80 7.27
CA VAL A 90 -9.08 3.73 6.85
C VAL A 90 -9.66 4.06 5.48
N LEU A 91 -9.90 3.05 4.63
CA LEU A 91 -10.64 3.26 3.38
C LEU A 91 -12.12 3.57 3.65
N ALA A 92 -12.62 4.69 3.11
CA ALA A 92 -14.04 5.10 3.17
C ALA A 92 -14.91 4.23 2.23
N LYS A 93 -15.09 2.97 2.61
CA LYS A 93 -15.91 2.00 1.88
C LYS A 93 -16.96 1.42 2.84
N PRO A 94 -18.17 1.07 2.38
CA PRO A 94 -19.25 0.55 3.26
C PRO A 94 -18.82 -0.59 4.17
N ARG A 95 -17.89 -1.44 3.73
CA ARG A 95 -17.33 -2.52 4.55
C ARG A 95 -16.54 -2.04 5.78
N HIS A 96 -16.18 -0.76 5.85
CA HIS A 96 -15.46 -0.16 6.98
C HIS A 96 -16.31 0.77 7.84
N ASP A 97 -17.61 0.97 7.53
CA ASP A 97 -18.46 1.91 8.30
C ASP A 97 -18.50 1.55 9.79
N ALA A 98 -18.61 0.26 10.12
CA ALA A 98 -18.58 -0.20 11.52
C ALA A 98 -17.22 0.06 12.20
N VAL A 99 -16.12 -0.13 11.45
CA VAL A 99 -14.76 0.14 11.95
C VAL A 99 -14.56 1.63 12.19
N ILE A 100 -15.01 2.47 11.25
CA ILE A 100 -14.92 3.94 11.39
C ILE A 100 -15.71 4.40 12.62
N ALA A 101 -16.94 3.88 12.82
CA ALA A 101 -17.74 4.18 13.99
C ALA A 101 -17.06 3.74 15.31
N GLN A 102 -16.45 2.55 15.34
CA GLN A 102 -15.68 2.06 16.48
C GLN A 102 -14.49 2.99 16.78
N LEU A 103 -13.71 3.37 15.79
CA LEU A 103 -12.56 4.26 15.93
C LEU A 103 -12.98 5.63 16.50
N GLN A 104 -14.10 6.18 16.01
CA GLN A 104 -14.66 7.43 16.50
C GLN A 104 -15.09 7.32 17.97
N GLN A 105 -15.72 6.19 18.37
CA GLN A 105 -16.11 5.94 19.78
C GLN A 105 -14.89 5.82 20.69
N LEU A 106 -13.76 5.28 20.19
CA LEU A 106 -12.50 5.22 20.94
C LEU A 106 -11.80 6.58 21.05
N GLY A 107 -12.31 7.60 20.35
CA GLY A 107 -11.76 8.95 20.38
C GLY A 107 -10.45 9.14 19.63
N VAL A 108 -10.05 8.20 18.76
CA VAL A 108 -8.87 8.35 17.88
C VAL A 108 -9.18 9.26 16.69
N ARG A 109 -8.16 9.87 16.11
CA ARG A 109 -8.31 10.65 14.87
C ARG A 109 -8.49 9.72 13.71
N VAL A 110 -9.62 9.80 12.99
CA VAL A 110 -9.90 8.96 11.83
C VAL A 110 -9.65 9.76 10.56
N PHE A 111 -8.77 9.25 9.71
CA PHE A 111 -8.53 9.78 8.38
C PHE A 111 -9.10 8.81 7.33
N ALA A 112 -10.35 9.06 6.90
CA ALA A 112 -11.06 8.20 5.97
C ALA A 112 -10.75 8.61 4.51
N ILE A 113 -10.05 7.75 3.76
CA ILE A 113 -9.63 8.00 2.38
C ILE A 113 -10.49 7.22 1.39
N PRO A 114 -10.79 7.78 0.20
CA PRO A 114 -11.67 7.12 -0.78
C PRO A 114 -11.05 5.87 -1.41
N ASP A 115 -9.77 5.91 -1.73
CA ASP A 115 -8.91 4.86 -2.31
C ASP A 115 -7.44 5.20 -2.02
N GLY A 116 -6.47 4.40 -2.48
CA GLY A 116 -5.05 4.74 -2.38
C GLY A 116 -4.40 4.30 -1.08
N ASP A 117 -4.59 3.03 -0.68
CA ASP A 117 -4.03 2.53 0.58
C ASP A 117 -2.51 2.32 0.55
N VAL A 118 -1.87 2.27 -0.63
CA VAL A 118 -0.41 2.23 -0.74
C VAL A 118 0.22 3.56 -0.30
N ALA A 119 -0.32 4.71 -0.74
CA ALA A 119 0.14 6.02 -0.27
C ALA A 119 0.02 6.15 1.25
N ALA A 120 -1.14 5.78 1.79
CA ALA A 120 -1.40 5.80 3.22
C ALA A 120 -0.50 4.84 4.01
N SER A 121 -0.15 3.68 3.44
CA SER A 121 0.83 2.76 4.03
C SER A 121 2.19 3.42 4.22
N ILE A 122 2.68 4.12 3.19
CA ILE A 122 3.98 4.82 3.23
C ILE A 122 3.95 5.92 4.29
N LEU A 123 2.86 6.66 4.39
CA LEU A 123 2.71 7.75 5.37
C LEU A 123 2.87 7.27 6.81
N THR A 124 2.54 6.02 7.16
CA THR A 124 2.79 5.49 8.51
C THR A 124 4.27 5.46 8.91
N CYS A 125 5.16 5.46 7.90
CA CYS A 125 6.61 5.36 8.08
C CYS A 125 7.34 6.69 7.82
N MET A 126 6.64 7.74 7.36
CA MET A 126 7.29 9.01 7.05
C MET A 126 7.43 9.88 8.30
N PRO A 127 8.64 10.46 8.54
CA PRO A 127 8.91 11.20 9.78
C PRO A 127 8.06 12.47 9.95
N ASP A 128 7.61 13.06 8.85
CA ASP A 128 6.82 14.29 8.76
C ASP A 128 5.31 14.03 8.63
N SER A 129 4.88 12.78 8.75
CA SER A 129 3.49 12.37 8.65
C SER A 129 2.80 12.33 10.03
N GLU A 130 1.52 12.70 10.05
CA GLU A 130 0.66 12.54 11.23
C GLU A 130 -0.02 11.17 11.27
N VAL A 131 0.14 10.31 10.25
CA VAL A 131 -0.48 8.99 10.17
C VAL A 131 0.30 7.99 10.99
N ASP A 132 -0.31 7.43 12.04
CA ASP A 132 0.31 6.42 12.89
C ASP A 132 -0.03 4.99 12.43
N VAL A 133 -1.24 4.78 11.93
CA VAL A 133 -1.79 3.46 11.62
C VAL A 133 -2.56 3.49 10.31
N LEU A 134 -2.39 2.45 9.48
CA LEU A 134 -3.35 2.10 8.45
C LEU A 134 -4.04 0.79 8.83
N TYR A 135 -5.36 0.80 8.85
CA TYR A 135 -6.17 -0.40 8.98
C TYR A 135 -7.22 -0.46 7.87
N GLY A 136 -7.42 -1.62 7.30
CA GLY A 136 -8.53 -1.80 6.37
C GLY A 136 -8.42 -3.06 5.51
N ILE A 137 -9.46 -3.27 4.71
CA ILE A 137 -9.56 -4.35 3.74
C ILE A 137 -9.47 -3.74 2.34
N GLY A 138 -8.44 -4.09 1.60
CA GLY A 138 -8.19 -3.67 0.22
C GLY A 138 -7.77 -4.84 -0.65
N GLY A 139 -7.15 -4.59 -1.81
CA GLY A 139 -6.61 -5.65 -2.67
C GLY A 139 -5.34 -6.28 -2.09
N ALA A 140 -5.16 -7.58 -2.32
CA ALA A 140 -3.95 -8.30 -1.94
C ALA A 140 -2.73 -7.89 -2.77
N PRO A 141 -2.83 -7.63 -4.09
CA PRO A 141 -1.71 -7.11 -4.87
C PRO A 141 -1.15 -5.80 -4.30
N GLU A 142 -2.01 -4.84 -3.95
CA GLU A 142 -1.63 -3.57 -3.30
C GLU A 142 -1.03 -3.83 -1.91
N GLY A 143 -1.53 -4.85 -1.21
CA GLY A 143 -0.96 -5.31 0.06
C GLY A 143 0.48 -5.81 -0.07
N VAL A 144 0.82 -6.50 -1.15
CA VAL A 144 2.20 -6.95 -1.43
C VAL A 144 3.12 -5.77 -1.75
N VAL A 145 2.64 -4.80 -2.54
CA VAL A 145 3.37 -3.55 -2.82
C VAL A 145 3.62 -2.77 -1.52
N SER A 146 2.57 -2.67 -0.66
CA SER A 146 2.70 -2.06 0.67
C SER A 146 3.73 -2.81 1.53
N ALA A 147 3.66 -4.14 1.59
CA ALA A 147 4.62 -4.94 2.36
C ALA A 147 6.07 -4.69 1.91
N ALA A 148 6.31 -4.58 0.60
CA ALA A 148 7.63 -4.31 0.05
C ALA A 148 8.18 -2.96 0.54
N VAL A 149 7.37 -1.89 0.49
CA VAL A 149 7.81 -0.55 0.94
C VAL A 149 7.90 -0.45 2.45
N ILE A 150 6.98 -1.05 3.21
CA ILE A 150 7.02 -1.07 4.68
C ILE A 150 8.27 -1.82 5.16
N ARG A 151 8.63 -2.94 4.51
CA ARG A 151 9.90 -3.65 4.75
C ARG A 151 11.11 -2.74 4.51
N ALA A 152 11.10 -1.99 3.41
CA ALA A 152 12.18 -1.05 3.06
C ALA A 152 12.29 0.12 4.05
N LEU A 153 11.19 0.53 4.68
CA LEU A 153 11.10 1.63 5.65
C LEU A 153 11.25 1.19 7.11
N ASP A 154 11.49 -0.10 7.37
CA ASP A 154 11.62 -0.69 8.71
C ASP A 154 10.36 -0.61 9.59
N GLY A 155 9.19 -0.45 8.96
CA GLY A 155 7.89 -0.52 9.63
C GLY A 155 7.46 -1.96 9.95
N ASP A 156 6.19 -2.12 10.30
CA ASP A 156 5.57 -3.43 10.51
C ASP A 156 4.20 -3.53 9.82
N MET A 157 3.88 -4.72 9.37
CA MET A 157 2.63 -5.02 8.69
C MET A 157 2.21 -6.46 8.93
N GLN A 158 0.92 -6.63 9.18
CA GLN A 158 0.26 -7.92 9.11
C GLN A 158 -0.87 -7.88 8.09
N GLY A 159 -1.07 -8.98 7.38
CA GLY A 159 -2.11 -9.16 6.38
C GLY A 159 -2.86 -10.46 6.57
N ARG A 160 -4.13 -10.52 6.14
CA ARG A 160 -4.95 -11.73 6.13
C ARG A 160 -5.75 -11.76 4.84
N LEU A 161 -5.57 -12.81 4.03
CA LEU A 161 -6.31 -12.98 2.79
C LEU A 161 -7.76 -13.36 3.09
N LEU A 162 -8.70 -12.64 2.47
CA LEU A 162 -10.14 -12.82 2.66
C LEU A 162 -10.82 -13.10 1.33
N ALA A 163 -11.63 -14.16 1.28
CA ALA A 163 -12.43 -14.47 0.11
C ALA A 163 -13.53 -13.41 -0.10
N ARG A 164 -13.88 -13.15 -1.37
CA ARG A 164 -14.78 -12.09 -1.80
C ARG A 164 -16.13 -12.09 -1.06
N HIS A 165 -16.72 -13.26 -0.80
CA HIS A 165 -18.01 -13.35 -0.11
C HIS A 165 -17.96 -12.89 1.35
N HIS A 166 -16.79 -12.96 2.02
CA HIS A 166 -16.60 -12.41 3.36
C HIS A 166 -16.53 -10.87 3.36
N VAL A 167 -16.23 -10.23 2.22
CA VAL A 167 -15.98 -8.78 2.12
C VAL A 167 -17.12 -8.04 1.43
N LYS A 168 -17.69 -8.63 0.37
CA LYS A 168 -18.71 -8.02 -0.51
C LYS A 168 -20.13 -8.48 -0.24
N GLY A 169 -20.31 -9.35 0.75
CA GLY A 169 -21.61 -9.97 1.09
C GLY A 169 -21.79 -11.34 0.44
N ASP A 170 -22.57 -12.14 1.14
CA ASP A 170 -22.72 -13.58 0.88
C ASP A 170 -23.87 -13.83 -0.10
N ASN A 171 -23.61 -13.61 -1.39
CA ASN A 171 -24.49 -13.97 -2.50
C ASN A 171 -23.82 -15.03 -3.40
N GLU A 172 -24.59 -15.65 -4.30
CA GLU A 172 -24.14 -16.73 -5.17
C GLU A 172 -22.92 -16.35 -6.03
N GLU A 173 -22.94 -15.16 -6.62
CA GLU A 173 -21.81 -14.66 -7.43
C GLU A 173 -20.54 -14.48 -6.60
N ASN A 174 -20.64 -13.82 -5.45
CA ASN A 174 -19.51 -13.60 -4.56
C ASN A 174 -18.96 -14.90 -3.99
N ARG A 175 -19.83 -15.90 -3.69
CA ARG A 175 -19.40 -17.23 -3.27
C ARG A 175 -18.60 -17.92 -4.37
N ARG A 176 -19.13 -17.97 -5.59
CA ARG A 176 -18.44 -18.59 -6.73
C ARG A 176 -17.07 -17.98 -6.98
N ILE A 177 -16.96 -16.64 -6.92
CA ILE A 177 -15.67 -15.94 -7.06
C ILE A 177 -14.75 -16.29 -5.88
N GLY A 178 -15.25 -16.22 -4.65
CA GLY A 178 -14.49 -16.53 -3.44
C GLY A 178 -13.98 -17.95 -3.39
N GLU A 179 -14.75 -18.94 -3.84
CA GLU A 179 -14.31 -20.34 -3.97
C GLU A 179 -13.16 -20.49 -4.97
N ASN A 180 -13.22 -19.77 -6.11
CA ASN A 180 -12.12 -19.73 -7.07
C ASN A 180 -10.86 -19.08 -6.48
N GLU A 181 -11.01 -17.98 -5.71
CA GLU A 181 -9.90 -17.33 -4.99
C GLU A 181 -9.25 -18.32 -4.01
N LEU A 182 -10.04 -19.02 -3.21
CA LEU A 182 -9.54 -20.03 -2.25
C LEU A 182 -8.85 -21.20 -2.95
N ALA A 183 -9.40 -21.69 -4.07
CA ALA A 183 -8.77 -22.74 -4.86
C ALA A 183 -7.40 -22.28 -5.42
N ARG A 184 -7.30 -21.04 -5.88
CA ARG A 184 -6.02 -20.43 -6.32
C ARG A 184 -5.03 -20.35 -5.17
N CYS A 185 -5.44 -19.86 -3.99
CA CYS A 185 -4.59 -19.87 -2.78
C CYS A 185 -4.00 -21.24 -2.53
N LYS A 186 -4.85 -22.28 -2.52
CA LYS A 186 -4.42 -23.68 -2.29
C LYS A 186 -3.40 -24.14 -3.33
N THR A 187 -3.61 -23.82 -4.62
CA THR A 187 -2.67 -24.16 -5.69
C THR A 187 -1.33 -23.45 -5.53
N MET A 188 -1.34 -22.23 -4.99
CA MET A 188 -0.16 -21.40 -4.72
C MET A 188 0.52 -21.72 -3.37
N GLY A 189 -0.02 -22.66 -2.59
CA GLY A 189 0.50 -23.03 -1.27
C GLY A 189 0.27 -21.96 -0.20
N ILE A 190 -0.77 -21.13 -0.36
CA ILE A 190 -1.11 -20.05 0.56
C ILE A 190 -2.38 -20.45 1.33
N GLU A 191 -2.37 -20.24 2.64
CA GLU A 191 -3.52 -20.48 3.51
C GLU A 191 -4.30 -19.16 3.69
N ALA A 192 -5.48 -19.06 3.07
CA ALA A 192 -6.39 -17.94 3.27
C ALA A 192 -6.94 -17.93 4.69
N GLY A 193 -7.17 -16.73 5.27
CA GLY A 193 -7.63 -16.57 6.65
C GLY A 193 -6.51 -16.61 7.70
N LYS A 194 -5.33 -17.13 7.37
CA LYS A 194 -4.16 -17.06 8.24
C LYS A 194 -3.56 -15.63 8.22
N VAL A 195 -3.12 -15.16 9.38
CA VAL A 195 -2.35 -13.92 9.48
C VAL A 195 -0.96 -14.15 8.89
N LEU A 196 -0.61 -13.34 7.90
CA LEU A 196 0.71 -13.26 7.29
C LEU A 196 1.47 -12.10 7.92
N ARG A 197 2.71 -12.34 8.31
CA ARG A 197 3.61 -11.32 8.83
C ARG A 197 4.35 -10.64 7.69
N LEU A 198 4.95 -9.49 7.97
CA LEU A 198 5.71 -8.73 6.99
C LEU A 198 6.83 -9.56 6.31
N ASP A 199 7.53 -10.40 7.08
CA ASP A 199 8.58 -11.28 6.58
C ASP A 199 8.07 -12.47 5.74
N GLU A 200 6.78 -12.80 5.78
CA GLU A 200 6.13 -13.76 4.90
C GLU A 200 5.69 -13.11 3.57
N MET A 201 5.40 -11.80 3.58
CA MET A 201 4.95 -11.04 2.41
C MET A 201 6.11 -10.38 1.65
N ALA A 202 7.14 -9.90 2.36
CA ALA A 202 8.36 -9.32 1.80
C ALA A 202 9.59 -9.86 2.56
N ARG A 203 10.26 -10.87 2.00
CA ARG A 203 11.25 -11.72 2.67
C ARG A 203 12.66 -11.15 2.68
N SER A 204 12.94 -10.10 1.92
CA SER A 204 14.28 -9.52 1.77
C SER A 204 14.25 -8.02 2.04
N ASP A 205 15.32 -7.50 2.63
CA ASP A 205 15.57 -6.04 2.72
C ASP A 205 16.14 -5.47 1.42
N ASN A 206 16.52 -6.34 0.47
CA ASN A 206 17.06 -5.94 -0.82
C ASN A 206 15.97 -5.45 -1.78
N VAL A 207 15.19 -4.50 -1.32
CA VAL A 207 14.08 -3.89 -2.06
C VAL A 207 14.47 -2.52 -2.57
N VAL A 208 14.11 -2.22 -3.81
CA VAL A 208 14.02 -0.87 -4.36
C VAL A 208 12.54 -0.58 -4.60
N PHE A 209 12.02 0.46 -4.01
CA PHE A 209 10.65 0.93 -4.21
C PHE A 209 10.67 2.30 -4.86
N SER A 210 9.78 2.51 -5.83
CA SER A 210 9.57 3.79 -6.49
C SER A 210 8.08 4.12 -6.52
N ALA A 211 7.73 5.33 -6.12
CA ALA A 211 6.39 5.89 -6.28
C ALA A 211 6.50 7.25 -6.97
N THR A 212 5.72 7.47 -8.02
CA THR A 212 5.63 8.76 -8.71
C THR A 212 4.21 9.30 -8.58
N GLY A 213 4.08 10.57 -8.18
CA GLY A 213 2.78 11.22 -8.06
C GLY A 213 2.10 11.38 -9.42
N ILE A 214 0.85 10.90 -9.56
CA ILE A 214 -0.02 11.17 -10.71
C ILE A 214 -0.85 12.41 -10.40
N THR A 215 -1.58 12.41 -9.30
CA THR A 215 -2.31 13.57 -8.78
C THR A 215 -1.64 14.07 -7.50
N LYS A 216 -1.71 15.38 -7.25
CA LYS A 216 -1.14 15.95 -6.03
C LYS A 216 -1.77 15.32 -4.80
N GLY A 217 -0.94 14.93 -3.81
CA GLY A 217 -1.38 14.27 -2.60
C GLY A 217 -0.55 14.63 -1.37
N ASP A 218 -0.80 13.92 -0.29
CA ASP A 218 -0.10 14.13 0.99
C ASP A 218 1.33 13.57 0.95
N LEU A 219 1.57 12.57 0.10
CA LEU A 219 2.87 11.93 -0.03
C LEU A 219 3.75 12.61 -1.08
N LEU A 220 3.20 12.92 -2.28
CA LEU A 220 3.94 13.43 -3.43
C LEU A 220 3.13 14.50 -4.18
N ASP A 221 3.83 15.43 -4.79
CA ASP A 221 3.26 16.31 -5.80
C ASP A 221 2.89 15.49 -7.06
N GLY A 222 1.76 15.86 -7.67
CA GLY A 222 1.29 15.24 -8.91
C GLY A 222 2.02 15.78 -10.13
N ILE A 223 1.68 15.22 -11.30
CA ILE A 223 2.16 15.71 -12.58
C ILE A 223 1.61 17.12 -12.82
N THR A 224 2.49 18.06 -13.10
CA THR A 224 2.10 19.40 -13.57
C THR A 224 2.60 19.61 -14.99
N ARG A 225 1.81 20.30 -15.82
CA ARG A 225 2.18 20.64 -17.19
C ARG A 225 2.06 22.14 -17.40
N LYS A 226 3.11 22.74 -17.94
CA LYS A 226 3.15 24.16 -18.34
C LYS A 226 3.78 24.29 -19.71
N GLY A 227 2.94 24.50 -20.73
CA GLY A 227 3.39 24.53 -22.12
C GLY A 227 4.04 23.22 -22.51
N ASN A 228 5.30 23.30 -22.92
CA ASN A 228 6.11 22.16 -23.37
C ASN A 228 6.95 21.50 -22.27
N MET A 229 6.70 21.86 -21.01
CA MET A 229 7.34 21.23 -19.86
C MET A 229 6.33 20.50 -19.00
N ALA A 230 6.72 19.35 -18.46
CA ALA A 230 6.04 18.69 -17.36
C ALA A 230 6.99 18.49 -16.19
N THR A 231 6.46 18.47 -14.97
CA THR A 231 7.22 18.12 -13.77
C THR A 231 6.58 16.92 -13.09
N THR A 232 7.41 16.07 -12.52
CA THR A 232 6.98 14.93 -11.68
C THR A 232 7.77 14.89 -10.39
N GLU A 233 7.17 14.39 -9.33
CA GLU A 233 7.86 14.05 -8.10
C GLU A 233 7.85 12.54 -7.89
N THR A 234 9.01 11.98 -7.56
CA THR A 234 9.21 10.55 -7.33
C THR A 234 9.84 10.31 -5.97
N LEU A 235 9.26 9.41 -5.18
CA LEU A 235 9.87 8.84 -3.99
C LEU A 235 10.62 7.58 -4.40
N LEU A 236 11.92 7.52 -4.12
CA LEU A 236 12.76 6.35 -4.36
C LEU A 236 13.33 5.87 -3.02
N ILE A 237 13.01 4.64 -2.65
CA ILE A 237 13.40 4.03 -1.38
C ILE A 237 14.28 2.82 -1.66
N ARG A 238 15.40 2.74 -0.96
CA ARG A 238 16.31 1.59 -1.00
C ARG A 238 16.34 0.92 0.36
N GLY A 239 15.73 -0.26 0.48
CA GLY A 239 15.58 -0.98 1.75
C GLY A 239 16.91 -1.35 2.39
N LYS A 240 17.86 -1.93 1.63
CA LYS A 240 19.16 -2.35 2.15
C LYS A 240 19.99 -1.22 2.77
N SER A 241 19.86 0.02 2.27
CA SER A 241 20.57 1.19 2.80
C SER A 241 19.70 2.10 3.65
N ARG A 242 18.42 1.75 3.84
CA ARG A 242 17.43 2.58 4.58
C ARG A 242 17.42 4.03 4.10
N THR A 243 17.52 4.23 2.78
CA THR A 243 17.65 5.56 2.19
C THR A 243 16.38 5.91 1.44
N ILE A 244 15.84 7.09 1.76
CA ILE A 244 14.68 7.71 1.10
C ILE A 244 15.19 8.86 0.26
N ARG A 245 14.74 8.98 -0.99
CA ARG A 245 15.04 10.10 -1.88
C ARG A 245 13.75 10.65 -2.45
N ARG A 246 13.59 11.97 -2.41
CA ARG A 246 12.59 12.71 -3.18
C ARG A 246 13.27 13.28 -4.41
N ILE A 247 12.76 12.98 -5.60
CA ILE A 247 13.34 13.36 -6.89
C ILE A 247 12.32 14.18 -7.62
N GLN A 248 12.62 15.47 -7.83
CA GLN A 248 11.86 16.31 -8.75
C GLN A 248 12.48 16.20 -10.14
N SER A 249 11.65 15.91 -11.13
CA SER A 249 12.09 15.78 -12.52
C SER A 249 11.38 16.82 -13.41
N ILE A 250 12.15 17.45 -14.30
CA ILE A 250 11.65 18.36 -15.33
C ILE A 250 11.76 17.64 -16.66
N HIS A 251 10.66 17.55 -17.37
CA HIS A 251 10.55 16.89 -18.66
C HIS A 251 10.30 17.96 -19.75
N TYR A 252 11.23 18.08 -20.70
CA TYR A 252 11.01 18.85 -21.92
C TYR A 252 10.33 17.92 -22.92
N LEU A 253 9.04 18.09 -23.17
CA LEU A 253 8.21 17.15 -23.92
C LEU A 253 8.60 17.07 -25.39
N ASP A 254 8.99 18.21 -25.98
CA ASP A 254 9.48 18.33 -27.36
C ASP A 254 10.87 17.73 -27.61
N ARG A 255 11.60 17.41 -26.54
CA ARG A 255 12.95 16.84 -26.60
C ARG A 255 12.99 15.35 -26.27
N LYS A 256 11.83 14.75 -26.06
CA LYS A 256 11.71 13.30 -25.85
C LYS A 256 11.92 12.56 -27.16
N ASP A 257 12.22 11.26 -27.08
CA ASP A 257 12.23 10.38 -28.22
C ASP A 257 10.89 10.46 -28.96
N PRO A 258 10.88 10.46 -30.31
CA PRO A 258 9.67 10.55 -31.11
C PRO A 258 8.59 9.51 -30.74
N ASP A 259 8.99 8.28 -30.42
CA ASP A 259 8.05 7.24 -30.00
C ASP A 259 7.36 7.59 -28.67
N ILE A 260 8.10 8.22 -27.75
CA ILE A 260 7.52 8.72 -26.49
C ILE A 260 6.60 9.92 -26.74
N GLN A 261 7.01 10.85 -27.65
CA GLN A 261 6.19 12.02 -27.95
C GLN A 261 4.80 11.67 -28.47
N GLN A 262 4.66 10.62 -29.28
CA GLN A 262 3.36 10.15 -29.79
C GLN A 262 2.37 9.75 -28.69
N HIS A 263 2.86 9.43 -27.50
CA HIS A 263 2.03 9.01 -26.35
C HIS A 263 1.75 10.11 -25.34
N ILE A 264 2.48 11.24 -25.38
CA ILE A 264 2.39 12.28 -24.37
C ILE A 264 2.00 13.66 -24.91
N LEU A 265 2.04 13.88 -26.23
CA LEU A 265 1.64 15.09 -26.94
C LEU A 265 0.32 14.89 -27.68
#